data_ce7cdb01702e9f67596e86ae679898db
#
_entry.id   ce7cdb01702e9f67596e86ae679898db
#
_cell.length_a   1.000
_cell.length_b   1.000
_cell.length_c   1.000
_cell.angle_alpha   90.00
_cell.angle_beta   90.00
_cell.angle_gamma   90.00
#
_symmetry.space_group_name_H-M   'P 1'
#
loop_
_entity.id
_entity.type
_entity.pdbx_description
1 polymer ?
#
loop_
_entity_poly.entity_id
_entity_poly.type
_entity_poly.pdbx_seq_one_letter_code
_entity_poly.pdbx_strand_id
1 'polypeptide(L)'
;MAKTLLEQLRDMTVVVADTGDLQAIEKFTPRDATTNPSLITAAAQMPEYQSIVDDTLLQAKQDAGSGATDTEVATLAFDRLAVSFGIKILDVVPKRVSTEVDARLSYDTEATVAKARYLISEYEKAGIARDRVLIKIASTWEGIKAGEILEKEGIHCNLTLLFGLHQAIACAEAGITLISPFVGRILDWYVKETGQQYQGADDPGVQSVTKIYNYYKKFGYATEVMGASFRNVGEIIELAGCDLLTISPKLLAELHAADGELPRKLDPAKAATMDMEKISIDKATFDAMHAADKMASEKLTEGIQGFTKALETLEQLLANRLSRLETGETVNHAAEDIFHAYDLDGDGFITREEWMGTDAVFDALDEDHDGKISPEEMSAGLGAVLELAKV
;
A
#
# COMPACT_ATOMS: atom_id res chain seq x y z
N MET A 1 -28.55 -8.98 17.62
CA MET A 1 -27.16 -9.37 17.95
C MET A 1 -26.41 -8.10 18.31
N ALA A 2 -25.45 -8.16 19.21
CA ALA A 2 -24.56 -7.03 19.46
C ALA A 2 -23.73 -6.74 18.19
N LYS A 3 -23.37 -5.46 17.94
CA LYS A 3 -22.49 -5.10 16.82
C LYS A 3 -21.08 -5.63 17.07
N THR A 4 -20.44 -6.18 16.03
CA THR A 4 -19.02 -6.53 16.06
C THR A 4 -18.14 -5.28 16.21
N LEU A 5 -16.86 -5.45 16.55
CA LEU A 5 -15.93 -4.31 16.62
C LEU A 5 -15.80 -3.61 15.26
N LEU A 6 -15.83 -4.35 14.15
CA LEU A 6 -15.80 -3.78 12.80
C LEU A 6 -17.02 -2.90 12.51
N GLU A 7 -18.22 -3.37 12.88
CA GLU A 7 -19.46 -2.59 12.69
C GLU A 7 -19.46 -1.32 13.54
N GLN A 8 -18.97 -1.39 14.78
CA GLN A 8 -18.84 -0.22 15.65
C GLN A 8 -17.79 0.77 15.13
N LEU A 9 -16.66 0.28 14.58
CA LEU A 9 -15.64 1.11 13.96
C LEU A 9 -16.21 1.93 12.80
N ARG A 10 -17.04 1.31 11.95
CA ARG A 10 -17.71 1.98 10.81
C ARG A 10 -18.65 3.12 11.22
N ASP A 11 -19.17 3.11 12.43
CA ASP A 11 -20.02 4.21 12.94
C ASP A 11 -19.22 5.50 13.21
N MET A 12 -17.88 5.43 13.28
CA MET A 12 -17.05 6.56 13.68
C MET A 12 -15.80 6.80 12.84
N THR A 13 -15.44 5.86 11.97
CA THR A 13 -14.23 5.88 11.15
C THR A 13 -14.56 5.27 9.78
N VAL A 14 -14.02 5.86 8.71
CA VAL A 14 -14.12 5.25 7.39
C VAL A 14 -13.17 4.07 7.30
N VAL A 15 -13.72 2.89 7.09
CA VAL A 15 -12.94 1.66 6.88
C VAL A 15 -12.53 1.57 5.40
N VAL A 16 -11.23 1.41 5.19
CA VAL A 16 -10.56 1.26 3.91
C VAL A 16 -9.87 -0.11 3.87
N ALA A 17 -9.87 -0.80 2.73
CA ALA A 17 -9.14 -2.05 2.58
C ALA A 17 -7.72 -1.80 2.05
N ASP A 18 -6.73 -2.42 2.68
CA ASP A 18 -5.33 -2.38 2.26
C ASP A 18 -4.96 -3.72 1.59
N THR A 19 -5.31 -3.85 0.31
CA THR A 19 -5.08 -5.09 -0.47
C THR A 19 -5.30 -4.87 -1.96
N GLY A 20 -4.64 -5.68 -2.79
CA GLY A 20 -4.94 -5.85 -4.22
C GLY A 20 -5.90 -7.01 -4.53
N ASP A 21 -6.27 -7.80 -3.52
CA ASP A 21 -7.18 -8.94 -3.66
C ASP A 21 -8.64 -8.48 -3.67
N LEU A 22 -9.29 -8.61 -4.83
CA LEU A 22 -10.68 -8.18 -5.05
C LEU A 22 -11.67 -8.97 -4.20
N GLN A 23 -11.47 -10.28 -4.02
CA GLN A 23 -12.37 -11.13 -3.24
C GLN A 23 -12.38 -10.72 -1.76
N ALA A 24 -11.21 -10.40 -1.23
CA ALA A 24 -11.08 -9.87 0.12
C ALA A 24 -11.77 -8.51 0.28
N ILE A 25 -11.71 -7.64 -0.75
CA ILE A 25 -12.41 -6.34 -0.75
C ILE A 25 -13.93 -6.56 -0.74
N GLU A 26 -14.45 -7.41 -1.62
CA GLU A 26 -15.89 -7.73 -1.68
C GLU A 26 -16.44 -8.23 -0.35
N LYS A 27 -15.71 -9.11 0.32
CA LYS A 27 -16.11 -9.71 1.60
C LYS A 27 -16.38 -8.67 2.68
N PHE A 28 -15.57 -7.62 2.76
CA PHE A 28 -15.66 -6.63 3.83
C PHE A 28 -16.34 -5.32 3.42
N THR A 29 -16.70 -5.15 2.15
CA THR A 29 -17.40 -3.96 1.63
C THR A 29 -16.87 -2.62 2.19
N PRO A 30 -15.57 -2.32 2.03
CA PRO A 30 -14.99 -1.06 2.48
C PRO A 30 -15.50 0.09 1.61
N ARG A 31 -15.37 1.34 2.11
CA ARG A 31 -15.74 2.52 1.31
C ARG A 31 -14.70 2.82 0.21
N ASP A 32 -13.44 2.73 0.54
CA ASP A 32 -12.27 2.99 -0.31
C ASP A 32 -11.32 1.79 -0.24
N ALA A 33 -10.34 1.74 -1.15
CA ALA A 33 -9.22 0.80 -1.07
C ALA A 33 -7.88 1.47 -1.35
N THR A 34 -6.82 0.91 -0.80
CA THR A 34 -5.45 1.34 -1.08
C THR A 34 -4.64 0.20 -1.66
N THR A 35 -3.80 0.53 -2.62
CA THR A 35 -2.77 -0.35 -3.17
C THR A 35 -1.38 0.24 -2.94
N ASN A 36 -0.36 -0.56 -3.19
CA ASN A 36 1.03 -0.17 -3.24
C ASN A 36 1.78 -1.17 -4.14
N PRO A 37 3.04 -0.92 -4.52
CA PRO A 37 3.79 -1.82 -5.40
C PRO A 37 3.81 -3.27 -4.92
N SER A 38 4.02 -3.54 -3.63
CA SER A 38 4.05 -4.90 -3.10
C SER A 38 2.70 -5.62 -3.21
N LEU A 39 1.58 -4.91 -2.98
CA LEU A 39 0.24 -5.48 -3.12
C LEU A 39 -0.12 -5.76 -4.57
N ILE A 40 0.31 -4.90 -5.51
CA ILE A 40 0.13 -5.14 -6.95
C ILE A 40 0.99 -6.33 -7.40
N THR A 41 2.24 -6.44 -6.92
CA THR A 41 3.12 -7.58 -7.20
C THR A 41 2.49 -8.89 -6.72
N ALA A 42 1.96 -8.92 -5.51
CA ALA A 42 1.27 -10.10 -4.96
C ALA A 42 0.01 -10.45 -5.78
N ALA A 43 -0.84 -9.47 -6.09
CA ALA A 43 -2.04 -9.70 -6.90
C ALA A 43 -1.71 -10.19 -8.32
N ALA A 44 -0.67 -9.65 -8.95
CA ALA A 44 -0.23 -10.05 -10.29
C ALA A 44 0.24 -11.51 -10.36
N GLN A 45 0.56 -12.13 -9.25
CA GLN A 45 0.96 -13.55 -9.18
C GLN A 45 -0.22 -14.49 -8.91
N MET A 46 -1.39 -13.97 -8.51
CA MET A 46 -2.57 -14.79 -8.25
C MET A 46 -3.12 -15.40 -9.54
N PRO A 47 -3.47 -16.70 -9.56
CA PRO A 47 -3.95 -17.38 -10.77
C PRO A 47 -5.16 -16.71 -11.42
N GLU A 48 -6.09 -16.18 -10.62
CA GLU A 48 -7.31 -15.53 -11.06
C GLU A 48 -7.07 -14.22 -11.82
N TYR A 49 -5.89 -13.60 -11.67
CA TYR A 49 -5.56 -12.32 -12.32
C TYR A 49 -4.59 -12.46 -13.48
N GLN A 50 -4.17 -13.70 -13.83
CA GLN A 50 -3.20 -13.91 -14.91
C GLN A 50 -3.69 -13.38 -16.27
N SER A 51 -4.99 -13.45 -16.58
CA SER A 51 -5.52 -12.87 -17.82
C SER A 51 -5.36 -11.35 -17.86
N ILE A 52 -5.53 -10.67 -16.73
CA ILE A 52 -5.33 -9.20 -16.63
C ILE A 52 -3.86 -8.87 -16.90
N VAL A 53 -2.93 -9.65 -16.36
CA VAL A 53 -1.49 -9.49 -16.56
C VAL A 53 -1.13 -9.68 -18.03
N ASP A 54 -1.60 -10.78 -18.65
CA ASP A 54 -1.31 -11.10 -20.05
C ASP A 54 -1.87 -10.04 -21.00
N ASP A 55 -3.13 -9.65 -20.83
CA ASP A 55 -3.77 -8.62 -21.65
C ASP A 55 -3.03 -7.27 -21.54
N THR A 56 -2.62 -6.92 -20.31
CA THR A 56 -1.88 -5.67 -20.05
C THR A 56 -0.50 -5.70 -20.70
N LEU A 57 0.23 -6.83 -20.64
CA LEU A 57 1.53 -7.00 -21.28
C LEU A 57 1.44 -6.90 -22.80
N LEU A 58 0.48 -7.62 -23.41
CA LEU A 58 0.29 -7.60 -24.86
C LEU A 58 -0.07 -6.19 -25.37
N GLN A 59 -0.93 -5.48 -24.64
CA GLN A 59 -1.27 -4.10 -24.95
C GLN A 59 -0.05 -3.17 -24.81
N ALA A 60 0.72 -3.31 -23.73
CA ALA A 60 1.93 -2.53 -23.52
C ALA A 60 2.96 -2.75 -24.63
N LYS A 61 3.13 -4.01 -25.09
CA LYS A 61 4.02 -4.34 -26.21
C LYS A 61 3.58 -3.68 -27.52
N GLN A 62 2.26 -3.69 -27.81
CA GLN A 62 1.72 -3.03 -28.99
C GLN A 62 2.03 -1.51 -28.98
N ASP A 63 1.84 -0.85 -27.85
CA ASP A 63 1.97 0.59 -27.74
C ASP A 63 3.42 1.07 -27.63
N ALA A 64 4.30 0.22 -27.06
CA ALA A 64 5.74 0.49 -27.02
C ALA A 64 6.41 0.38 -28.40
N GLY A 65 5.79 -0.39 -29.32
CA GLY A 65 6.26 -0.58 -30.69
C GLY A 65 7.38 -1.62 -30.84
N SER A 66 7.66 -2.02 -32.10
CA SER A 66 8.53 -3.15 -32.43
C SER A 66 10.03 -2.98 -32.09
N GLY A 67 10.44 -1.79 -31.64
CA GLY A 67 11.84 -1.52 -31.26
C GLY A 67 12.06 -1.45 -29.74
N ALA A 68 11.00 -1.58 -28.94
CA ALA A 68 11.09 -1.51 -27.49
C ALA A 68 11.70 -2.80 -26.92
N THR A 69 12.56 -2.63 -25.91
CA THR A 69 13.10 -3.74 -25.11
C THR A 69 12.04 -4.32 -24.18
N ASP A 70 12.19 -5.57 -23.74
CA ASP A 70 11.25 -6.20 -22.80
C ASP A 70 11.16 -5.41 -21.47
N THR A 71 12.26 -4.80 -21.03
CA THR A 71 12.28 -3.92 -19.85
C THR A 71 11.42 -2.67 -20.06
N GLU A 72 11.51 -1.99 -21.20
CA GLU A 72 10.66 -0.82 -21.51
C GLU A 72 9.19 -1.20 -21.57
N VAL A 73 8.88 -2.36 -22.14
CA VAL A 73 7.51 -2.91 -22.16
C VAL A 73 7.04 -3.25 -20.74
N ALA A 74 7.88 -3.89 -19.93
CA ALA A 74 7.55 -4.23 -18.54
C ALA A 74 7.27 -3.00 -17.68
N THR A 75 8.08 -1.94 -17.82
CA THR A 75 7.85 -0.66 -17.12
C THR A 75 6.53 -0.01 -17.52
N LEU A 76 6.19 -0.02 -18.82
CA LEU A 76 4.89 0.48 -19.29
C LEU A 76 3.73 -0.41 -18.81
N ALA A 77 3.94 -1.72 -18.83
CA ALA A 77 2.95 -2.69 -18.35
C ALA A 77 2.69 -2.54 -16.85
N PHE A 78 3.71 -2.21 -16.04
CA PHE A 78 3.55 -1.96 -14.61
C PHE A 78 2.55 -0.83 -14.33
N ASP A 79 2.74 0.33 -14.94
CA ASP A 79 1.83 1.48 -14.75
C ASP A 79 0.38 1.11 -15.14
N ARG A 80 0.22 0.42 -16.27
CA ARG A 80 -1.09 -0.03 -16.76
C ARG A 80 -1.70 -1.09 -15.88
N LEU A 81 -0.90 -1.99 -15.35
CA LEU A 81 -1.37 -3.02 -14.43
C LEU A 81 -1.89 -2.39 -13.14
N ALA A 82 -1.18 -1.41 -12.57
CA ALA A 82 -1.64 -0.66 -11.42
C ALA A 82 -2.99 0.03 -11.68
N VAL A 83 -3.17 0.63 -12.86
CA VAL A 83 -4.45 1.21 -13.29
C VAL A 83 -5.52 0.13 -13.50
N SER A 84 -5.20 -0.98 -14.14
CA SER A 84 -6.15 -2.09 -14.39
C SER A 84 -6.68 -2.68 -13.09
N PHE A 85 -5.81 -2.94 -12.11
CA PHE A 85 -6.24 -3.35 -10.77
C PHE A 85 -7.07 -2.26 -10.09
N GLY A 86 -6.65 -1.00 -10.19
CA GLY A 86 -7.41 0.12 -9.64
C GLY A 86 -8.82 0.23 -10.20
N ILE A 87 -9.01 0.03 -11.51
CA ILE A 87 -10.33 0.00 -12.16
C ILE A 87 -11.17 -1.16 -11.59
N LYS A 88 -10.60 -2.36 -11.50
CA LYS A 88 -11.29 -3.53 -10.93
C LYS A 88 -11.69 -3.31 -9.47
N ILE A 89 -10.83 -2.67 -8.68
CA ILE A 89 -11.15 -2.27 -7.31
C ILE A 89 -12.33 -1.27 -7.28
N LEU A 90 -12.35 -0.31 -8.21
CA LEU A 90 -13.43 0.69 -8.31
C LEU A 90 -14.78 0.11 -8.75
N ASP A 91 -14.81 -1.09 -9.36
CA ASP A 91 -16.05 -1.84 -9.60
C ASP A 91 -16.67 -2.37 -8.29
N VAL A 92 -15.85 -2.57 -7.25
CA VAL A 92 -16.22 -3.16 -5.96
C VAL A 92 -16.42 -2.10 -4.87
N VAL A 93 -15.53 -1.11 -4.79
CA VAL A 93 -15.63 -0.05 -3.78
C VAL A 93 -16.48 1.13 -4.26
N PRO A 94 -17.33 1.69 -3.39
CA PRO A 94 -18.25 2.76 -3.81
C PRO A 94 -17.58 4.12 -4.02
N LYS A 95 -16.35 4.34 -3.51
CA LYS A 95 -15.70 5.66 -3.55
C LYS A 95 -14.34 5.63 -4.25
N ARG A 96 -13.22 5.56 -3.54
CA ARG A 96 -11.90 5.90 -4.09
C ARG A 96 -10.94 4.71 -4.04
N VAL A 97 -10.02 4.68 -4.99
CA VAL A 97 -8.81 3.85 -4.94
C VAL A 97 -7.58 4.73 -4.86
N SER A 98 -6.58 4.33 -4.07
CA SER A 98 -5.25 4.96 -4.09
C SER A 98 -4.30 4.15 -4.97
N THR A 99 -3.76 4.79 -6.02
CA THR A 99 -2.78 4.22 -6.95
C THR A 99 -1.45 4.95 -6.80
N GLU A 100 -0.38 4.23 -6.53
CA GLU A 100 0.92 4.80 -6.18
C GLU A 100 1.77 5.06 -7.43
N VAL A 101 2.43 6.21 -7.48
CA VAL A 101 3.47 6.51 -8.48
C VAL A 101 4.74 5.70 -8.18
N ASP A 102 5.60 5.59 -9.19
CA ASP A 102 6.89 4.92 -9.07
C ASP A 102 7.72 5.51 -7.92
N ALA A 103 8.09 4.66 -6.96
CA ALA A 103 8.85 5.06 -5.77
C ALA A 103 10.25 5.62 -6.10
N ARG A 104 10.81 5.25 -7.25
CA ARG A 104 12.10 5.78 -7.75
C ARG A 104 12.05 7.28 -8.03
N LEU A 105 10.84 7.85 -8.22
CA LEU A 105 10.59 9.27 -8.45
C LEU A 105 10.44 10.11 -7.17
N SER A 106 10.55 9.49 -6.00
CA SER A 106 10.22 10.12 -4.70
C SER A 106 10.98 11.42 -4.41
N TYR A 107 12.12 11.65 -5.04
CA TYR A 107 12.94 12.87 -4.89
C TYR A 107 12.96 13.76 -6.15
N ASP A 108 12.05 13.51 -7.11
CA ASP A 108 11.91 14.29 -8.34
C ASP A 108 10.47 14.78 -8.48
N THR A 109 10.24 16.04 -8.17
CA THR A 109 8.92 16.68 -8.22
C THR A 109 8.32 16.66 -9.63
N GLU A 110 9.12 17.00 -10.66
CA GLU A 110 8.64 17.11 -12.05
C GLU A 110 8.27 15.73 -12.60
N ALA A 111 9.13 14.74 -12.40
CA ALA A 111 8.87 13.37 -12.83
C ALA A 111 7.66 12.75 -12.09
N THR A 112 7.51 13.00 -10.78
CA THR A 112 6.34 12.58 -10.00
C THR A 112 5.05 13.18 -10.54
N VAL A 113 5.02 14.49 -10.84
CA VAL A 113 3.86 15.18 -11.44
C VAL A 113 3.52 14.60 -12.81
N ALA A 114 4.54 14.38 -13.66
CA ALA A 114 4.34 13.80 -14.98
C ALA A 114 3.73 12.39 -14.90
N LYS A 115 4.25 11.53 -14.00
CA LYS A 115 3.74 10.18 -13.76
C LYS A 115 2.31 10.20 -13.23
N ALA A 116 1.99 11.06 -12.27
CA ALA A 116 0.66 11.22 -11.72
C ALA A 116 -0.38 11.63 -12.79
N ARG A 117 -0.05 12.59 -13.63
CA ARG A 117 -0.89 13.01 -14.75
C ARG A 117 -1.11 11.88 -15.76
N TYR A 118 -0.06 11.10 -16.02
CA TYR A 118 -0.17 9.92 -16.88
C TYR A 118 -1.16 8.90 -16.29
N LEU A 119 -1.01 8.50 -15.04
CA LEU A 119 -1.91 7.54 -14.38
C LEU A 119 -3.37 8.03 -14.41
N ILE A 120 -3.62 9.29 -14.07
CA ILE A 120 -4.98 9.87 -14.13
C ILE A 120 -5.52 9.83 -15.56
N SER A 121 -4.70 10.14 -16.58
CA SER A 121 -5.15 10.07 -17.97
C SER A 121 -5.56 8.66 -18.39
N GLU A 122 -4.89 7.61 -17.88
CA GLU A 122 -5.26 6.22 -18.16
C GLU A 122 -6.61 5.85 -17.50
N TYR A 123 -6.86 6.30 -16.26
CA TYR A 123 -8.16 6.16 -15.62
C TYR A 123 -9.27 6.89 -16.38
N GLU A 124 -9.04 8.14 -16.82
CA GLU A 124 -10.00 8.92 -17.58
C GLU A 124 -10.32 8.30 -18.95
N LYS A 125 -9.32 7.73 -19.65
CA LYS A 125 -9.51 6.96 -20.89
C LYS A 125 -10.41 5.74 -20.68
N ALA A 126 -10.32 5.11 -19.49
CA ALA A 126 -11.18 3.99 -19.10
C ALA A 126 -12.57 4.45 -18.60
N GLY A 127 -12.89 5.75 -18.64
CA GLY A 127 -14.18 6.29 -18.19
C GLY A 127 -14.30 6.51 -16.69
N ILE A 128 -13.21 6.40 -15.94
CA ILE A 128 -13.18 6.64 -14.49
C ILE A 128 -12.94 8.13 -14.24
N ALA A 129 -13.83 8.76 -13.49
CA ALA A 129 -13.68 10.15 -13.10
C ALA A 129 -12.53 10.33 -12.08
N ARG A 130 -11.74 11.40 -12.22
CA ARG A 130 -10.53 11.64 -11.39
C ARG A 130 -10.80 11.75 -9.90
N ASP A 131 -12.00 12.14 -9.50
CA ASP A 131 -12.43 12.20 -8.10
C ASP A 131 -12.57 10.81 -7.43
N ARG A 132 -12.57 9.74 -8.25
CA ARG A 132 -12.55 8.35 -7.79
C ARG A 132 -11.11 7.83 -7.52
N VAL A 133 -10.07 8.61 -7.83
CA VAL A 133 -8.67 8.18 -7.75
C VAL A 133 -7.90 9.14 -6.85
N LEU A 134 -7.13 8.60 -5.92
CA LEU A 134 -6.10 9.31 -5.19
C LEU A 134 -4.73 8.86 -5.72
N ILE A 135 -3.93 9.80 -6.20
CA ILE A 135 -2.55 9.49 -6.54
C ILE A 135 -1.72 9.40 -5.25
N LYS A 136 -1.11 8.23 -5.03
CA LYS A 136 -0.34 7.96 -3.82
C LYS A 136 1.13 8.31 -4.06
N ILE A 137 1.73 9.12 -3.18
CA ILE A 137 3.07 9.70 -3.34
C ILE A 137 3.81 9.62 -2.02
N ALA A 138 5.10 9.28 -2.02
CA ALA A 138 5.93 9.30 -0.82
C ALA A 138 6.05 10.71 -0.24
N SER A 139 6.00 10.84 1.10
CA SER A 139 6.03 12.13 1.81
C SER A 139 7.46 12.66 1.97
N THR A 140 8.25 12.69 0.89
CA THR A 140 9.45 13.51 0.79
C THR A 140 9.05 14.98 0.60
N TRP A 141 9.97 15.92 0.75
CA TRP A 141 9.68 17.31 0.42
C TRP A 141 9.27 17.47 -1.05
N GLU A 142 10.00 16.82 -1.95
CA GLU A 142 9.76 16.83 -3.39
C GLU A 142 8.39 16.21 -3.72
N GLY A 143 8.02 15.08 -3.07
CA GLY A 143 6.73 14.44 -3.22
C GLY A 143 5.57 15.30 -2.71
N ILE A 144 5.75 16.00 -1.58
CA ILE A 144 4.75 16.96 -1.06
C ILE A 144 4.56 18.13 -2.04
N LYS A 145 5.65 18.63 -2.64
CA LYS A 145 5.56 19.68 -3.66
C LYS A 145 4.89 19.21 -4.95
N ALA A 146 5.11 17.97 -5.35
CA ALA A 146 4.36 17.36 -6.45
C ALA A 146 2.86 17.30 -6.13
N GLY A 147 2.51 16.83 -4.93
CA GLY A 147 1.12 16.80 -4.45
C GLY A 147 0.47 18.18 -4.44
N GLU A 148 1.18 19.24 -3.99
CA GLU A 148 0.69 20.62 -4.02
C GLU A 148 0.33 21.10 -5.44
N ILE A 149 1.12 20.72 -6.44
CA ILE A 149 0.85 21.04 -7.84
C ILE A 149 -0.39 20.28 -8.31
N LEU A 150 -0.45 18.99 -8.06
CA LEU A 150 -1.54 18.11 -8.50
C LEU A 150 -2.90 18.48 -7.90
N GLU A 151 -2.93 18.80 -6.60
CA GLU A 151 -4.18 19.24 -5.93
C GLU A 151 -4.75 20.52 -6.56
N LYS A 152 -3.89 21.47 -6.96
CA LYS A 152 -4.30 22.69 -7.69
C LYS A 152 -4.88 22.39 -9.08
N GLU A 153 -4.55 21.24 -9.65
CA GLU A 153 -5.08 20.75 -10.94
C GLU A 153 -6.34 19.89 -10.76
N GLY A 154 -6.81 19.68 -9.51
CA GLY A 154 -7.94 18.82 -9.21
C GLY A 154 -7.60 17.33 -9.31
N ILE A 155 -6.32 16.97 -9.20
CA ILE A 155 -5.84 15.60 -9.04
C ILE A 155 -5.55 15.41 -7.55
N HIS A 156 -6.41 14.62 -6.89
CA HIS A 156 -6.32 14.41 -5.46
C HIS A 156 -5.24 13.43 -5.09
N CYS A 157 -4.53 13.69 -3.97
CA CYS A 157 -3.37 12.94 -3.55
C CYS A 157 -3.55 12.27 -2.19
N ASN A 158 -2.89 11.12 -2.03
CA ASN A 158 -2.67 10.40 -0.79
C ASN A 158 -1.17 10.36 -0.48
N LEU A 159 -0.69 11.17 0.46
CA LEU A 159 0.72 11.21 0.83
C LEU A 159 1.04 10.08 1.82
N THR A 160 1.90 9.15 1.38
CA THR A 160 2.27 7.92 2.09
C THR A 160 3.73 7.94 2.57
N LEU A 161 4.19 6.85 3.20
CA LEU A 161 5.51 6.79 3.85
C LEU A 161 5.71 8.00 4.78
N LEU A 162 4.68 8.26 5.56
CA LEU A 162 4.61 9.37 6.50
C LEU A 162 4.81 8.83 7.92
N PHE A 163 5.84 9.33 8.60
CA PHE A 163 6.28 8.85 9.90
C PHE A 163 6.43 9.97 10.92
N GLY A 164 6.62 11.22 10.47
CA GLY A 164 6.90 12.35 11.32
C GLY A 164 5.85 13.48 11.22
N LEU A 165 5.67 14.23 12.33
CA LEU A 165 4.74 15.35 12.38
C LEU A 165 5.10 16.46 11.36
N HIS A 166 6.39 16.68 11.09
CA HIS A 166 6.86 17.67 10.10
C HIS A 166 6.34 17.33 8.67
N GLN A 167 6.34 16.03 8.28
CA GLN A 167 5.78 15.59 7.01
C GLN A 167 4.28 15.88 6.96
N ALA A 168 3.54 15.55 8.04
CA ALA A 168 2.11 15.80 8.13
C ALA A 168 1.78 17.29 8.02
N ILE A 169 2.50 18.16 8.73
CA ILE A 169 2.28 19.61 8.66
C ILE A 169 2.54 20.15 7.26
N ALA A 170 3.64 19.76 6.62
CA ALA A 170 3.95 20.17 5.25
C ALA A 170 2.86 19.72 4.25
N CYS A 171 2.32 18.50 4.41
CA CYS A 171 1.19 18.02 3.60
C CYS A 171 -0.06 18.88 3.80
N ALA A 172 -0.41 19.22 5.04
CA ALA A 172 -1.57 20.03 5.34
C ALA A 172 -1.44 21.47 4.78
N GLU A 173 -0.26 22.08 4.90
CA GLU A 173 0.02 23.40 4.33
C GLU A 173 0.03 23.39 2.79
N ALA A 174 0.40 22.27 2.17
CA ALA A 174 0.30 22.05 0.72
C ALA A 174 -1.14 21.79 0.22
N GLY A 175 -2.12 21.66 1.12
CA GLY A 175 -3.52 21.42 0.77
C GLY A 175 -3.80 20.00 0.26
N ILE A 176 -3.02 19.03 0.68
CA ILE A 176 -3.19 17.62 0.31
C ILE A 176 -4.54 17.08 0.80
N THR A 177 -5.22 16.31 -0.05
CA THR A 177 -6.52 15.71 0.27
C THR A 177 -6.43 14.69 1.40
N LEU A 178 -5.46 13.78 1.38
CA LEU A 178 -5.34 12.69 2.35
C LEU A 178 -3.89 12.35 2.64
N ILE A 179 -3.60 12.00 3.89
CA ILE A 179 -2.31 11.44 4.31
C ILE A 179 -2.48 10.05 4.91
N SER A 180 -1.49 9.18 4.69
CA SER A 180 -1.42 7.82 5.25
C SER A 180 -0.22 7.68 6.20
N PRO A 181 -0.31 8.18 7.45
CA PRO A 181 0.72 7.94 8.46
C PRO A 181 0.74 6.46 8.86
N PHE A 182 1.95 5.91 8.96
CA PHE A 182 2.15 4.48 9.27
C PHE A 182 2.23 4.26 10.79
N VAL A 183 1.50 3.24 11.27
CA VAL A 183 1.45 2.87 12.69
C VAL A 183 2.46 1.77 12.99
N GLY A 184 2.26 0.59 12.44
CA GLY A 184 3.04 -0.59 12.78
C GLY A 184 4.52 -0.50 12.41
N ARG A 185 4.88 0.20 11.30
CA ARG A 185 6.31 0.38 10.97
C ARG A 185 7.03 1.29 11.97
N ILE A 186 6.33 2.21 12.62
CA ILE A 186 6.87 2.99 13.74
C ILE A 186 7.07 2.05 14.95
N LEU A 187 6.07 1.24 15.28
CA LEU A 187 6.17 0.24 16.34
C LEU A 187 7.39 -0.68 16.13
N ASP A 188 7.55 -1.24 14.93
CA ASP A 188 8.67 -2.12 14.58
C ASP A 188 10.02 -1.45 14.85
N TRP A 189 10.16 -0.18 14.46
CA TRP A 189 11.39 0.58 14.68
C TRP A 189 11.70 0.75 16.17
N TYR A 190 10.70 1.13 16.99
CA TYR A 190 10.91 1.33 18.42
C TYR A 190 11.18 0.02 19.14
N VAL A 191 10.50 -1.07 18.77
CA VAL A 191 10.77 -2.41 19.33
C VAL A 191 12.22 -2.83 19.03
N LYS A 192 12.68 -2.63 17.80
CA LYS A 192 14.04 -2.95 17.39
C LYS A 192 15.08 -2.09 18.10
N GLU A 193 14.84 -0.80 18.20
CA GLU A 193 15.81 0.16 18.77
C GLU A 193 15.91 0.06 20.29
N THR A 194 14.79 -0.19 20.98
CA THR A 194 14.74 -0.17 22.46
C THR A 194 14.73 -1.55 23.09
N GLY A 195 14.34 -2.60 22.34
CA GLY A 195 14.10 -3.96 22.88
C GLY A 195 12.83 -4.06 23.74
N GLN A 196 12.00 -2.99 23.81
CA GLN A 196 10.78 -2.96 24.61
C GLN A 196 9.58 -3.35 23.75
N GLN A 197 8.57 -3.95 24.39
CA GLN A 197 7.27 -4.21 23.78
C GLN A 197 6.31 -3.09 24.15
N TYR A 198 5.52 -2.65 23.17
CA TYR A 198 4.53 -1.57 23.32
C TYR A 198 3.14 -2.10 22.94
N GLN A 199 2.10 -1.63 23.61
CA GLN A 199 0.73 -2.06 23.34
C GLN A 199 -0.27 -0.91 23.60
N GLY A 200 -1.37 -0.91 22.84
CA GLY A 200 -2.47 0.03 23.05
C GLY A 200 -2.00 1.50 22.97
N ALA A 201 -2.34 2.30 23.97
CA ALA A 201 -2.03 3.73 24.01
C ALA A 201 -0.52 4.05 24.18
N ASP A 202 0.28 3.06 24.61
CA ASP A 202 1.74 3.23 24.75
C ASP A 202 2.48 2.93 23.43
N ASP A 203 1.78 2.43 22.42
CA ASP A 203 2.35 2.18 21.09
C ASP A 203 2.80 3.49 20.43
N PRO A 204 4.10 3.62 20.07
CA PRO A 204 4.64 4.86 19.49
C PRO A 204 3.98 5.24 18.15
N GLY A 205 3.54 4.24 17.36
CA GLY A 205 2.81 4.47 16.11
C GLY A 205 1.42 5.05 16.37
N VAL A 206 0.70 4.50 17.35
CA VAL A 206 -0.60 5.04 17.80
C VAL A 206 -0.42 6.48 18.31
N GLN A 207 0.59 6.73 19.13
CA GLN A 207 0.88 8.09 19.64
C GLN A 207 1.20 9.07 18.51
N SER A 208 1.98 8.66 17.51
CA SER A 208 2.32 9.48 16.35
C SER A 208 1.08 9.87 15.55
N VAL A 209 0.23 8.92 15.18
CA VAL A 209 -1.00 9.20 14.41
C VAL A 209 -2.00 10.02 15.23
N THR A 210 -2.14 9.74 16.52
CA THR A 210 -2.97 10.53 17.44
C THR A 210 -2.51 12.00 17.50
N LYS A 211 -1.20 12.24 17.56
CA LYS A 211 -0.63 13.59 17.55
C LYS A 211 -0.91 14.31 16.24
N ILE A 212 -0.76 13.65 15.10
CA ILE A 212 -1.05 14.21 13.78
C ILE A 212 -2.53 14.57 13.67
N TYR A 213 -3.43 13.63 14.03
CA TYR A 213 -4.88 13.85 14.01
C TYR A 213 -5.27 15.08 14.87
N ASN A 214 -4.79 15.11 16.11
CA ASN A 214 -5.10 16.22 17.03
C ASN A 214 -4.58 17.56 16.47
N TYR A 215 -3.39 17.58 15.89
CA TYR A 215 -2.84 18.78 15.26
C TYR A 215 -3.73 19.27 14.12
N TYR A 216 -4.15 18.37 13.23
CA TYR A 216 -5.01 18.73 12.10
C TYR A 216 -6.37 19.28 12.54
N LYS A 217 -7.00 18.62 13.50
CA LYS A 217 -8.31 19.06 14.01
C LYS A 217 -8.20 20.35 14.83
N LYS A 218 -7.11 20.54 15.58
CA LYS A 218 -6.82 21.78 16.31
C LYS A 218 -6.74 23.00 15.40
N PHE A 219 -6.05 22.86 14.28
CA PHE A 219 -5.80 23.97 13.37
C PHE A 219 -6.76 24.03 12.18
N GLY A 220 -7.78 23.17 12.13
CA GLY A 220 -8.83 23.20 11.14
C GLY A 220 -8.38 22.80 9.72
N TYR A 221 -7.35 21.98 9.59
CA TYR A 221 -6.93 21.45 8.31
C TYR A 221 -7.96 20.47 7.73
N ALA A 222 -8.26 20.61 6.43
CA ALA A 222 -9.22 19.78 5.72
C ALA A 222 -8.65 18.41 5.34
N THR A 223 -7.32 18.24 5.33
CA THR A 223 -6.64 17.00 4.98
C THR A 223 -7.13 15.85 5.85
N GLU A 224 -7.56 14.76 5.21
CA GLU A 224 -8.00 13.54 5.88
C GLU A 224 -6.79 12.76 6.43
N VAL A 225 -6.89 12.26 7.66
CA VAL A 225 -5.87 11.39 8.28
C VAL A 225 -6.32 9.94 8.16
N MET A 226 -5.53 9.12 7.48
CA MET A 226 -5.78 7.68 7.32
C MET A 226 -4.65 6.87 7.97
N GLY A 227 -4.87 6.33 9.17
CA GLY A 227 -3.92 5.40 9.78
C GLY A 227 -3.70 4.18 8.88
N ALA A 228 -2.44 3.75 8.75
CA ALA A 228 -2.04 2.71 7.82
C ALA A 228 -0.96 1.77 8.40
N SER A 229 -0.78 0.61 7.76
CA SER A 229 0.29 -0.36 8.08
C SER A 229 0.19 -0.90 9.51
N PHE A 230 -0.96 -1.45 9.87
CA PHE A 230 -1.22 -2.01 11.19
C PHE A 230 -0.56 -3.39 11.39
N ARG A 231 -0.16 -3.68 12.65
CA ARG A 231 0.36 -4.98 13.08
C ARG A 231 -0.67 -5.79 13.87
N ASN A 232 -1.58 -5.11 14.57
CA ASN A 232 -2.55 -5.77 15.43
C ASN A 232 -3.85 -4.94 15.58
N VAL A 233 -4.90 -5.60 16.04
CA VAL A 233 -6.23 -4.98 16.27
C VAL A 233 -6.17 -3.90 17.35
N GLY A 234 -5.25 -4.00 18.31
CA GLY A 234 -5.09 -3.01 19.39
C GLY A 234 -4.76 -1.62 18.86
N GLU A 235 -3.88 -1.51 17.85
CA GLU A 235 -3.56 -0.24 17.18
C GLU A 235 -4.82 0.39 16.54
N ILE A 236 -5.67 -0.43 15.91
CA ILE A 236 -6.91 0.02 15.28
C ILE A 236 -7.91 0.51 16.32
N ILE A 237 -8.06 -0.20 17.43
CA ILE A 237 -8.94 0.16 18.55
C ILE A 237 -8.53 1.51 19.13
N GLU A 238 -7.26 1.75 19.36
CA GLU A 238 -6.75 3.02 19.93
C GLU A 238 -6.89 4.20 18.94
N LEU A 239 -7.05 3.95 17.66
CA LEU A 239 -7.28 4.97 16.65
C LEU A 239 -8.75 5.09 16.21
N ALA A 240 -9.68 4.44 16.91
CA ALA A 240 -11.11 4.54 16.62
C ALA A 240 -11.60 6.00 16.74
N GLY A 241 -12.20 6.51 15.66
CA GLY A 241 -12.56 7.91 15.48
C GLY A 241 -11.59 8.72 14.62
N CYS A 242 -10.48 8.11 14.15
CA CYS A 242 -9.68 8.65 13.05
C CYS A 242 -10.55 8.85 11.80
N ASP A 243 -10.21 9.77 10.92
CA ASP A 243 -11.00 10.03 9.71
C ASP A 243 -11.13 8.75 8.89
N LEU A 244 -10.01 8.05 8.61
CA LEU A 244 -9.98 6.78 7.92
C LEU A 244 -8.94 5.84 8.57
N LEU A 245 -9.11 4.53 8.37
CA LEU A 245 -8.10 3.51 8.66
C LEU A 245 -8.07 2.52 7.50
N THR A 246 -6.89 2.33 6.88
CA THR A 246 -6.69 1.31 5.85
C THR A 246 -6.13 0.05 6.50
N ILE A 247 -6.92 -1.02 6.42
CA ILE A 247 -6.78 -2.22 7.23
C ILE A 247 -6.65 -3.44 6.32
N SER A 248 -5.68 -4.32 6.62
CA SER A 248 -5.51 -5.56 5.89
C SER A 248 -6.69 -6.52 6.06
N PRO A 249 -6.97 -7.40 5.10
CA PRO A 249 -8.06 -8.38 5.19
C PRO A 249 -8.01 -9.25 6.45
N LYS A 250 -6.82 -9.64 6.90
CA LYS A 250 -6.61 -10.39 8.14
C LYS A 250 -7.16 -9.63 9.35
N LEU A 251 -6.76 -8.39 9.53
CA LEU A 251 -7.22 -7.58 10.67
C LEU A 251 -8.69 -7.19 10.56
N LEU A 252 -9.22 -7.01 9.33
CA LEU A 252 -10.67 -6.85 9.11
C LEU A 252 -11.45 -8.08 9.58
N ALA A 253 -10.94 -9.30 9.29
CA ALA A 253 -11.55 -10.54 9.74
C ALA A 253 -11.53 -10.67 11.27
N GLU A 254 -10.42 -10.32 11.91
CA GLU A 254 -10.29 -10.31 13.37
C GLU A 254 -11.30 -9.34 14.02
N LEU A 255 -11.39 -8.10 13.51
CA LEU A 255 -12.40 -7.12 13.98
C LEU A 255 -13.84 -7.56 13.76
N HIS A 256 -14.11 -8.27 12.65
CA HIS A 256 -15.44 -8.79 12.34
C HIS A 256 -15.83 -9.94 13.26
N ALA A 257 -14.88 -10.75 13.69
CA ALA A 257 -15.09 -11.88 14.60
C ALA A 257 -15.10 -11.46 16.08
N ALA A 258 -14.64 -10.27 16.42
CA ALA A 258 -14.52 -9.81 17.79
C ALA A 258 -15.77 -9.09 18.29
N ASP A 259 -16.18 -9.44 19.50
CA ASP A 259 -17.25 -8.78 20.26
C ASP A 259 -16.67 -7.83 21.31
N GLY A 260 -17.48 -6.92 21.83
CA GLY A 260 -17.10 -5.98 22.88
C GLY A 260 -17.56 -4.56 22.59
N GLU A 261 -17.14 -3.62 23.44
CA GLU A 261 -17.39 -2.19 23.24
C GLU A 261 -16.17 -1.50 22.62
N LEU A 262 -16.40 -0.71 21.60
CA LEU A 262 -15.39 0.11 20.94
C LEU A 262 -15.66 1.60 21.21
N PRO A 263 -15.07 2.18 22.27
CA PRO A 263 -15.22 3.60 22.54
C PRO A 263 -14.44 4.45 21.52
N ARG A 264 -15.01 5.60 21.15
CA ARG A 264 -14.29 6.59 20.35
C ARG A 264 -13.06 7.09 21.11
N LYS A 265 -11.89 6.97 20.52
CA LYS A 265 -10.60 7.42 21.06
C LYS A 265 -10.22 8.80 20.51
N LEU A 266 -10.37 9.01 19.22
CA LEU A 266 -10.07 10.27 18.54
C LEU A 266 -11.36 11.08 18.35
N ASP A 267 -11.35 12.31 18.87
CA ASP A 267 -12.51 13.19 18.87
C ASP A 267 -12.08 14.60 18.43
N PRO A 268 -12.62 15.12 17.30
CA PRO A 268 -12.25 16.43 16.80
C PRO A 268 -12.62 17.57 17.74
N ALA A 269 -13.69 17.43 18.56
CA ALA A 269 -14.08 18.46 19.52
C ALA A 269 -13.08 18.54 20.67
N LYS A 270 -12.55 17.40 21.13
CA LYS A 270 -11.48 17.39 22.15
C LYS A 270 -10.19 17.95 21.57
N ALA A 271 -9.80 17.54 20.36
CA ALA A 271 -8.60 18.03 19.70
C ALA A 271 -8.62 19.57 19.54
N ALA A 272 -9.75 20.15 19.17
CA ALA A 272 -9.91 21.60 19.01
C ALA A 272 -9.60 22.41 20.28
N THR A 273 -9.75 21.80 21.48
CA THR A 273 -9.51 22.46 22.78
C THR A 273 -8.10 22.25 23.31
N MET A 274 -7.28 21.40 22.69
CA MET A 274 -5.91 21.13 23.16
C MET A 274 -5.02 22.36 23.05
N ASP A 275 -4.09 22.49 24.00
CA ASP A 275 -3.04 23.49 23.91
C ASP A 275 -1.90 22.97 23.01
N MET A 276 -1.78 23.55 21.83
CA MET A 276 -0.79 23.17 20.81
C MET A 276 -0.33 24.42 20.07
N GLU A 277 0.97 24.52 19.84
CA GLU A 277 1.54 25.58 19.01
C GLU A 277 1.44 25.23 17.53
N LYS A 278 1.08 26.20 16.69
CA LYS A 278 1.10 26.06 15.25
C LYS A 278 2.52 26.20 14.71
N ILE A 279 2.98 25.22 13.96
CA ILE A 279 4.29 25.19 13.33
C ILE A 279 4.10 25.51 11.85
N SER A 280 4.91 26.39 11.28
CA SER A 280 5.01 26.62 9.85
C SER A 280 6.22 25.89 9.29
N ILE A 281 6.05 25.23 8.16
CA ILE A 281 7.08 24.35 7.56
C ILE A 281 7.51 24.90 6.21
N ASP A 282 8.72 25.47 6.15
CA ASP A 282 9.46 25.68 4.90
C ASP A 282 10.47 24.52 4.67
N LYS A 283 11.17 24.56 3.53
CA LYS A 283 12.15 23.51 3.21
C LYS A 283 13.23 23.35 4.26
N ALA A 284 13.76 24.44 4.77
CA ALA A 284 14.83 24.42 5.77
C ALA A 284 14.36 23.84 7.11
N THR A 285 13.14 24.21 7.53
CA THR A 285 12.50 23.67 8.74
C THR A 285 12.17 22.20 8.57
N PHE A 286 11.64 21.80 7.40
CA PHE A 286 11.37 20.40 7.08
C PHE A 286 12.64 19.57 7.18
N ASP A 287 13.71 19.98 6.50
CA ASP A 287 14.98 19.26 6.49
C ASP A 287 15.60 19.14 7.90
N ALA A 288 15.55 20.22 8.68
CA ALA A 288 16.06 20.21 10.04
C ALA A 288 15.27 19.28 10.96
N MET A 289 13.94 19.30 10.88
CA MET A 289 13.08 18.42 11.68
C MET A 289 13.22 16.96 11.23
N HIS A 290 13.33 16.71 9.92
CA HIS A 290 13.54 15.37 9.36
C HIS A 290 14.87 14.78 9.81
N ALA A 291 15.94 15.54 9.75
CA ALA A 291 17.27 15.11 10.20
C ALA A 291 17.31 14.86 11.73
N ALA A 292 16.50 15.57 12.52
CA ALA A 292 16.39 15.38 13.95
C ALA A 292 15.53 14.17 14.36
N ASP A 293 14.64 13.71 13.48
CA ASP A 293 13.77 12.55 13.69
C ASP A 293 14.38 11.31 13.02
N LYS A 294 15.25 10.60 13.77
CA LYS A 294 15.95 9.40 13.28
C LYS A 294 14.97 8.34 12.76
N MET A 295 13.88 8.09 13.49
CA MET A 295 12.88 7.09 13.12
C MET A 295 12.22 7.45 11.79
N ALA A 296 11.72 8.67 11.63
CA ALA A 296 11.07 9.11 10.40
C ALA A 296 12.02 9.09 9.20
N SER A 297 13.28 9.52 9.38
CA SER A 297 14.31 9.54 8.34
C SER A 297 14.67 8.13 7.86
N GLU A 298 14.92 7.20 8.80
CA GLU A 298 15.26 5.81 8.46
C GLU A 298 14.07 5.09 7.81
N LYS A 299 12.86 5.25 8.36
CA LYS A 299 11.67 4.57 7.83
C LYS A 299 11.19 5.11 6.49
N LEU A 300 11.37 6.40 6.20
CA LEU A 300 11.10 6.95 4.87
C LEU A 300 12.04 6.34 3.84
N THR A 301 13.34 6.32 4.14
CA THR A 301 14.37 5.75 3.26
C THR A 301 14.13 4.26 3.01
N GLU A 302 13.94 3.47 4.08
CA GLU A 302 13.63 2.04 4.02
C GLU A 302 12.35 1.77 3.22
N GLY A 303 11.31 2.60 3.42
CA GLY A 303 10.04 2.46 2.70
C GLY A 303 10.17 2.69 1.20
N ILE A 304 10.91 3.73 0.79
CA ILE A 304 11.18 4.01 -0.63
C ILE A 304 12.00 2.87 -1.25
N GLN A 305 13.04 2.40 -0.57
CA GLN A 305 13.86 1.28 -1.04
C GLN A 305 13.05 -0.02 -1.17
N GLY A 306 12.19 -0.32 -0.20
CA GLY A 306 11.32 -1.50 -0.23
C GLY A 306 10.32 -1.45 -1.38
N PHE A 307 9.71 -0.29 -1.64
CA PHE A 307 8.79 -0.13 -2.77
C PHE A 307 9.52 -0.16 -4.11
N THR A 308 10.73 0.41 -4.19
CA THR A 308 11.59 0.30 -5.38
C THR A 308 11.91 -1.17 -5.69
N LYS A 309 12.32 -1.94 -4.67
CA LYS A 309 12.60 -3.38 -4.85
C LYS A 309 11.36 -4.15 -5.32
N ALA A 310 10.19 -3.87 -4.75
CA ALA A 310 8.93 -4.50 -5.20
C ALA A 310 8.60 -4.18 -6.66
N LEU A 311 8.83 -2.93 -7.09
CA LEU A 311 8.70 -2.51 -8.48
C LEU A 311 9.65 -3.27 -9.40
N GLU A 312 10.93 -3.34 -9.07
CA GLU A 312 11.96 -4.04 -9.85
C GLU A 312 11.63 -5.54 -9.97
N THR A 313 11.16 -6.15 -8.86
CA THR A 313 10.70 -7.55 -8.87
C THR A 313 9.53 -7.74 -9.83
N LEU A 314 8.53 -6.86 -9.80
CA LEU A 314 7.39 -6.97 -10.71
C LEU A 314 7.79 -6.71 -12.16
N GLU A 315 8.63 -5.72 -12.45
CA GLU A 315 9.15 -5.48 -13.80
C GLU A 315 9.87 -6.72 -14.35
N GLN A 316 10.68 -7.40 -13.52
CA GLN A 316 11.35 -8.63 -13.93
C GLN A 316 10.35 -9.78 -14.21
N LEU A 317 9.36 -9.96 -13.35
CA LEU A 317 8.29 -10.94 -13.56
C LEU A 317 7.53 -10.68 -14.86
N LEU A 318 7.19 -9.43 -15.14
CA LEU A 318 6.48 -9.01 -16.35
C LEU A 318 7.33 -9.23 -17.61
N ALA A 319 8.64 -8.91 -17.57
CA ALA A 319 9.55 -9.15 -18.68
C ALA A 319 9.69 -10.65 -18.99
N ASN A 320 9.87 -11.48 -17.96
CA ASN A 320 9.92 -12.93 -18.10
C ASN A 320 8.61 -13.49 -18.67
N ARG A 321 7.48 -13.00 -18.20
CA ARG A 321 6.15 -13.40 -18.69
C ARG A 321 5.94 -13.03 -20.16
N LEU A 322 6.35 -11.80 -20.54
CA LEU A 322 6.28 -11.36 -21.93
C LEU A 322 7.06 -12.27 -22.87
N SER A 323 8.31 -12.58 -22.53
CA SER A 323 9.17 -13.50 -23.31
C SER A 323 8.49 -14.85 -23.57
N ARG A 324 7.75 -15.38 -22.59
CA ARG A 324 7.00 -16.63 -22.74
C ARG A 324 5.77 -16.52 -23.60
N LEU A 325 5.02 -15.45 -23.48
CA LEU A 325 3.87 -15.18 -24.33
C LEU A 325 4.30 -15.10 -25.80
N GLU A 326 5.52 -14.62 -26.08
CA GLU A 326 6.09 -14.51 -27.43
C GLU A 326 6.60 -15.87 -27.96
N THR A 327 7.16 -16.71 -27.10
CA THR A 327 7.71 -18.02 -27.49
C THR A 327 6.67 -19.14 -27.53
N GLY A 328 5.48 -18.93 -26.98
CA GLY A 328 4.42 -19.93 -26.89
C GLY A 328 4.73 -21.06 -25.90
N GLU A 329 5.67 -20.86 -25.00
CA GLU A 329 6.01 -21.83 -23.95
C GLU A 329 4.93 -21.87 -22.87
N THR A 330 4.41 -23.07 -22.59
CA THR A 330 3.29 -23.28 -21.68
C THR A 330 3.74 -23.55 -20.24
N VAL A 331 2.94 -23.10 -19.32
CA VAL A 331 2.65 -23.38 -17.87
C VAL A 331 3.72 -24.04 -16.97
N ASN A 332 4.69 -24.82 -17.45
CA ASN A 332 5.67 -25.48 -16.58
C ASN A 332 6.71 -24.52 -15.94
N HIS A 333 6.86 -23.32 -16.47
CA HIS A 333 7.81 -22.34 -15.97
C HIS A 333 7.20 -21.31 -15.01
N ALA A 334 5.88 -21.28 -14.82
CA ALA A 334 5.25 -20.38 -13.85
C ALA A 334 5.74 -20.64 -12.41
N ALA A 335 6.04 -21.91 -12.10
CA ALA A 335 6.60 -22.29 -10.82
C ALA A 335 8.03 -21.76 -10.62
N GLU A 336 8.88 -21.87 -11.66
CA GLU A 336 10.25 -21.35 -11.62
C GLU A 336 10.31 -19.84 -11.47
N ASP A 337 9.39 -19.11 -12.12
CA ASP A 337 9.36 -17.65 -12.02
C ASP A 337 8.89 -17.15 -10.65
N ILE A 338 7.84 -17.80 -10.13
CA ILE A 338 7.36 -17.54 -8.79
C ILE A 338 8.49 -17.85 -7.80
N PHE A 339 9.18 -18.97 -8.00
CA PHE A 339 10.30 -19.37 -7.17
C PHE A 339 11.39 -18.28 -7.15
N HIS A 340 11.88 -17.87 -8.33
CA HIS A 340 12.92 -16.85 -8.43
C HIS A 340 12.49 -15.45 -7.92
N ALA A 341 11.18 -15.15 -7.94
CA ALA A 341 10.66 -13.91 -7.39
C ALA A 341 10.63 -13.86 -5.87
N TYR A 342 10.53 -15.03 -5.23
CA TYR A 342 10.49 -15.16 -3.78
C TYR A 342 11.86 -15.55 -3.18
N ASP A 343 12.73 -16.21 -3.90
CA ASP A 343 14.13 -16.46 -3.53
C ASP A 343 14.94 -15.15 -3.65
N LEU A 344 14.82 -14.31 -2.62
CA LEU A 344 15.32 -12.93 -2.64
C LEU A 344 16.82 -12.83 -2.43
N ASP A 345 17.43 -13.82 -1.79
CA ASP A 345 18.85 -13.86 -1.52
C ASP A 345 19.61 -14.79 -2.50
N GLY A 346 18.88 -15.54 -3.34
CA GLY A 346 19.42 -16.41 -4.37
C GLY A 346 20.07 -17.68 -3.80
N ASP A 347 19.65 -18.13 -2.60
CA ASP A 347 20.20 -19.31 -1.95
C ASP A 347 19.61 -20.63 -2.49
N GLY A 348 18.61 -20.54 -3.36
CA GLY A 348 17.94 -21.68 -3.99
C GLY A 348 16.78 -22.25 -3.16
N PHE A 349 16.31 -21.53 -2.15
CA PHE A 349 15.17 -21.85 -1.33
C PHE A 349 14.35 -20.60 -1.02
N ILE A 350 13.04 -20.72 -0.80
CA ILE A 350 12.21 -19.64 -0.29
C ILE A 350 11.95 -19.89 1.19
N THR A 351 12.42 -18.99 2.03
CA THR A 351 12.16 -18.99 3.47
C THR A 351 10.84 -18.30 3.82
N ARG A 352 10.34 -18.49 5.03
CA ARG A 352 9.15 -17.75 5.51
C ARG A 352 9.35 -16.24 5.55
N GLU A 353 10.58 -15.76 5.72
CA GLU A 353 10.90 -14.34 5.74
C GLU A 353 10.82 -13.73 4.33
N GLU A 354 11.08 -14.53 3.31
CA GLU A 354 10.98 -14.14 1.90
C GLU A 354 9.57 -14.30 1.35
N TRP A 355 8.75 -15.16 1.98
CA TRP A 355 7.40 -15.46 1.52
C TRP A 355 6.44 -14.30 1.72
N MET A 356 5.89 -13.77 0.64
CA MET A 356 4.93 -12.66 0.64
C MET A 356 3.46 -13.11 0.56
N GLY A 357 3.21 -14.41 0.40
CA GLY A 357 1.88 -15.01 0.38
C GLY A 357 1.34 -15.32 1.78
N THR A 358 0.25 -16.08 1.88
CA THR A 358 -0.30 -16.50 3.17
C THR A 358 0.48 -17.66 3.77
N ASP A 359 0.54 -17.76 5.11
CA ASP A 359 1.18 -18.90 5.80
C ASP A 359 0.56 -20.24 5.39
N ALA A 360 -0.74 -20.28 5.12
CA ALA A 360 -1.44 -21.49 4.71
C ALA A 360 -0.98 -22.00 3.33
N VAL A 361 -0.63 -21.11 2.42
CA VAL A 361 -0.09 -21.47 1.12
C VAL A 361 1.37 -21.89 1.24
N PHE A 362 2.15 -21.22 2.09
CA PHE A 362 3.52 -21.65 2.40
C PHE A 362 3.52 -23.07 2.95
N ASP A 363 2.70 -23.35 3.98
CA ASP A 363 2.61 -24.68 4.62
C ASP A 363 2.11 -25.76 3.65
N ALA A 364 1.33 -25.41 2.64
CA ALA A 364 0.86 -26.32 1.60
C ALA A 364 1.92 -26.60 0.53
N LEU A 365 2.85 -25.68 0.31
CA LEU A 365 3.96 -25.81 -0.63
C LEU A 365 5.18 -26.48 0.01
N ASP A 366 5.48 -26.21 1.26
CA ASP A 366 6.52 -26.84 2.09
C ASP A 366 6.07 -28.26 2.47
N GLU A 367 6.23 -29.19 1.51
CA GLU A 367 5.69 -30.57 1.61
C GLU A 367 6.44 -31.40 2.67
N ASP A 368 7.75 -31.19 2.82
CA ASP A 368 8.58 -31.91 3.77
C ASP A 368 8.65 -31.24 5.15
N HIS A 369 8.06 -30.05 5.28
CA HIS A 369 7.97 -29.25 6.51
C HIS A 369 9.34 -28.88 7.10
N ASP A 370 10.32 -28.61 6.25
CA ASP A 370 11.65 -28.16 6.65
C ASP A 370 11.72 -26.65 6.94
N GLY A 371 10.64 -25.91 6.65
CA GLY A 371 10.49 -24.48 6.86
C GLY A 371 10.98 -23.64 5.68
N LYS A 372 11.22 -24.28 4.54
CA LYS A 372 11.60 -23.66 3.28
C LYS A 372 10.79 -24.26 2.14
N ILE A 373 10.72 -23.58 1.01
CA ILE A 373 10.14 -24.13 -0.23
C ILE A 373 11.28 -24.29 -1.23
N SER A 374 11.49 -25.50 -1.72
CA SER A 374 12.42 -25.82 -2.80
C SER A 374 11.79 -25.57 -4.19
N PRO A 375 12.59 -25.48 -5.28
CA PRO A 375 12.09 -25.41 -6.64
C PRO A 375 11.17 -26.58 -7.02
N GLU A 376 11.48 -27.78 -6.49
CA GLU A 376 10.72 -28.99 -6.73
C GLU A 376 9.35 -28.93 -6.03
N GLU A 377 9.29 -28.47 -4.81
CA GLU A 377 8.04 -28.28 -4.05
C GLU A 377 7.18 -27.18 -4.65
N MET A 378 7.79 -26.06 -5.07
CA MET A 378 7.07 -25.01 -5.80
C MET A 378 6.46 -25.56 -7.08
N SER A 379 7.20 -26.35 -7.86
CA SER A 379 6.74 -26.96 -9.11
C SER A 379 5.64 -27.99 -8.89
N ALA A 380 5.74 -28.82 -7.85
CA ALA A 380 4.76 -29.84 -7.50
C ALA A 380 3.49 -29.25 -6.87
N GLY A 381 3.66 -28.29 -5.96
CA GLY A 381 2.58 -27.71 -5.17
C GLY A 381 1.72 -26.71 -5.95
N LEU A 382 2.26 -26.02 -6.95
CA LEU A 382 1.48 -25.08 -7.78
C LEU A 382 0.30 -25.77 -8.49
N GLY A 383 0.48 -26.99 -8.93
CA GLY A 383 -0.59 -27.82 -9.50
C GLY A 383 -1.71 -28.14 -8.50
N ALA A 384 -1.35 -28.43 -7.25
CA ALA A 384 -2.30 -28.75 -6.18
C ALA A 384 -3.02 -27.49 -5.64
N VAL A 385 -2.32 -26.37 -5.54
CA VAL A 385 -2.90 -25.06 -5.14
C VAL A 385 -3.88 -24.56 -6.21
N LEU A 386 -3.60 -24.76 -7.50
CA LEU A 386 -4.50 -24.45 -8.61
C LEU A 386 -5.76 -25.33 -8.64
N GLU A 387 -5.68 -26.56 -8.13
CA GLU A 387 -6.86 -27.44 -7.98
C GLU A 387 -7.72 -27.07 -6.78
N LEU A 388 -7.12 -26.61 -5.68
CA LEU A 388 -7.81 -26.13 -4.47
C LEU A 388 -8.53 -24.78 -4.70
N ALA A 389 -8.06 -23.97 -5.63
CA ALA A 389 -8.70 -22.71 -6.02
C ALA A 389 -9.91 -22.89 -6.95
N LYS A 390 -10.20 -24.13 -7.40
CA LYS A 390 -11.37 -24.45 -8.23
C LYS A 390 -12.57 -24.98 -7.44
N VAL A 391 -12.45 -25.12 -6.12
CA VAL A 391 -13.53 -25.52 -5.20
C VAL A 391 -13.98 -24.31 -4.38
#